data_a6e9f4c0ac8f0c3e86112f33a16f2b16
#
_entry.id   a6e9f4c0ac8f0c3e86112f33a16f2b16
#
_cell.length_a   1.000
_cell.length_b   1.000
_cell.length_c   1.000
_cell.angle_alpha   90.00
_cell.angle_beta   90.00
_cell.angle_gamma   90.00
#
_symmetry.space_group_name_H-M   'P 1'
#
loop_
_entity.id
_entity.type
_entity.pdbx_description
1 polymer ?
#
loop_
_entity_poly.entity_id
_entity_poly.type
_entity_poly.pdbx_seq_one_letter_code
_entity_poly.pdbx_strand_id
1 'polypeptide(L)'
;MVLPLLCLIGGTLTAWLGVALCFDSVATVASSLAVAITLPPAVATFLAVVRGCRMWPGAGPTVVMAGTFFRMMAAVACVAILNDRAAEFGTTPTALARWTTGFYLLTLVLETVLLYSTISQAAEGAKDGPPAG
;
A
#
# COMPACT_ATOMS: atom_id res chain seq x y z
N MET A 1 8.16 -14.52 -0.60
CA MET A 1 8.18 -13.14 -0.11
C MET A 1 8.30 -12.09 -1.21
N VAL A 2 9.09 -12.35 -2.25
CA VAL A 2 9.27 -11.41 -3.39
C VAL A 2 8.01 -11.27 -4.23
N LEU A 3 7.30 -12.36 -4.49
CA LEU A 3 6.12 -12.39 -5.37
C LEU A 3 4.98 -11.46 -4.90
N PRO A 4 4.49 -11.52 -3.64
CA PRO A 4 3.44 -10.61 -3.20
C PRO A 4 3.87 -9.14 -3.21
N LEU A 5 5.13 -8.84 -2.93
CA LEU A 5 5.68 -7.48 -3.02
C LEU A 5 5.68 -6.98 -4.48
N LEU A 6 6.08 -7.82 -5.43
CA LEU A 6 6.01 -7.49 -6.86
C LEU A 6 4.56 -7.30 -7.32
N CYS A 7 3.60 -8.08 -6.81
CA CYS A 7 2.19 -7.90 -7.10
C CYS A 7 1.65 -6.56 -6.54
N LEU A 8 2.06 -6.16 -5.35
CA LEU A 8 1.67 -4.88 -4.76
C LEU A 8 2.19 -3.70 -5.60
N ILE A 9 3.48 -3.70 -5.91
CA ILE A 9 4.12 -2.66 -6.72
C ILE A 9 3.56 -2.67 -8.15
N GLY A 10 3.50 -3.84 -8.78
CA GLY A 10 3.01 -3.99 -10.15
C GLY A 10 1.55 -3.59 -10.30
N GLY A 11 0.67 -4.00 -9.37
CA GLY A 11 -0.73 -3.62 -9.37
C GLY A 11 -0.93 -2.10 -9.22
N THR A 12 -0.17 -1.47 -8.33
CA THR A 12 -0.22 0.00 -8.14
C THR A 12 0.28 0.75 -9.38
N LEU A 13 1.39 0.30 -9.98
CA LEU A 13 1.94 0.91 -11.19
C LEU A 13 1.03 0.71 -12.41
N THR A 14 0.38 -0.44 -12.53
CA THR A 14 -0.58 -0.71 -13.61
C THR A 14 -1.80 0.20 -13.48
N ALA A 15 -2.32 0.39 -12.26
CA ALA A 15 -3.41 1.33 -12.02
C ALA A 15 -3.00 2.77 -12.33
N TRP A 16 -1.79 3.18 -11.95
CA TRP A 16 -1.25 4.50 -12.31
C TRP A 16 -1.12 4.68 -13.82
N LEU A 17 -0.60 3.68 -14.52
CA LEU A 17 -0.46 3.73 -15.97
C LEU A 17 -1.84 3.87 -16.65
N GLY A 18 -2.86 3.17 -16.15
CA GLY A 18 -4.24 3.32 -16.61
C GLY A 18 -4.76 4.75 -16.45
N VAL A 19 -4.46 5.40 -15.33
CA VAL A 19 -4.81 6.82 -15.11
C VAL A 19 -4.04 7.72 -16.08
N ALA A 20 -2.74 7.51 -16.24
CA ALA A 20 -1.91 8.32 -17.13
C ALA A 20 -2.33 8.25 -18.60
N LEU A 21 -2.90 7.12 -19.02
CA LEU A 21 -3.37 6.92 -20.40
C LEU A 21 -4.81 7.44 -20.65
N CYS A 22 -5.65 7.49 -19.60
CA CYS A 22 -7.07 7.79 -19.73
C CYS A 22 -7.46 9.21 -19.31
N PHE A 23 -6.59 9.93 -18.59
CA PHE A 23 -6.90 11.23 -18.00
C PHE A 23 -5.92 12.33 -18.46
N ASP A 24 -6.27 13.58 -18.17
CA ASP A 24 -5.50 14.77 -18.56
C ASP A 24 -4.19 14.91 -17.75
N SER A 25 -3.37 15.87 -18.16
CA SER A 25 -2.05 16.15 -17.54
C SER A 25 -2.15 16.47 -16.04
N VAL A 26 -3.19 17.19 -15.60
CA VAL A 26 -3.42 17.52 -14.18
C VAL A 26 -3.66 16.26 -13.34
N ALA A 27 -4.49 15.34 -13.86
CA ALA A 27 -4.75 14.06 -13.19
C ALA A 27 -3.50 13.16 -13.17
N THR A 28 -2.72 13.17 -14.24
CA THR A 28 -1.46 12.42 -14.34
C THR A 28 -0.44 12.90 -13.30
N VAL A 29 -0.26 14.20 -13.14
CA VAL A 29 0.64 14.76 -12.11
C VAL A 29 0.14 14.45 -10.71
N ALA A 30 -1.16 14.68 -10.44
CA ALA A 30 -1.75 14.37 -9.14
C ALA A 30 -1.67 12.88 -8.78
N SER A 31 -1.90 11.99 -9.74
CA SER A 31 -1.78 10.54 -9.53
C SER A 31 -0.33 10.09 -9.34
N SER A 32 0.63 10.70 -10.04
CA SER A 32 2.06 10.42 -9.84
C SER A 32 2.51 10.79 -8.44
N LEU A 33 2.12 11.97 -7.94
CA LEU A 33 2.38 12.38 -6.57
C LEU A 33 1.68 11.45 -5.56
N ALA A 34 0.43 11.07 -5.83
CA ALA A 34 -0.32 10.14 -4.99
C ALA A 34 0.37 8.78 -4.87
N VAL A 35 0.87 8.21 -5.95
CA VAL A 35 1.65 6.97 -5.94
C VAL A 35 2.95 7.14 -5.16
N ALA A 36 3.68 8.23 -5.38
CA ALA A 36 4.92 8.53 -4.66
C ALA A 36 4.70 8.68 -3.13
N ILE A 37 3.53 9.18 -2.71
CA ILE A 37 3.16 9.32 -1.30
C ILE A 37 2.73 7.98 -0.70
N THR A 38 1.94 7.18 -1.43
CA THR A 38 1.28 5.98 -0.86
C THR A 38 2.10 4.71 -0.99
N LEU A 39 2.91 4.56 -2.04
CA LEU A 39 3.65 3.33 -2.30
C LEU A 39 4.78 3.06 -1.29
N PRO A 40 5.67 4.02 -0.94
CA PRO A 40 6.74 3.75 0.01
C PRO A 40 6.26 3.30 1.39
N PRO A 41 5.29 3.99 2.05
CA PRO A 41 4.78 3.52 3.33
C PRO A 41 4.00 2.21 3.21
N ALA A 42 3.35 1.91 2.08
CA ALA A 42 2.69 0.62 1.85
C ALA A 42 3.71 -0.53 1.80
N VAL A 43 4.80 -0.35 1.06
CA VAL A 43 5.89 -1.34 1.00
C VAL A 43 6.56 -1.52 2.36
N ALA A 44 6.85 -0.42 3.07
CA ALA A 44 7.44 -0.47 4.40
C ALA A 44 6.54 -1.20 5.40
N THR A 45 5.24 -0.91 5.40
CA THR A 45 4.25 -1.59 6.27
C THR A 45 4.15 -3.08 5.93
N PHE A 46 4.05 -3.43 4.66
CA PHE A 46 4.00 -4.82 4.22
C PHE A 46 5.22 -5.61 4.71
N LEU A 47 6.42 -5.07 4.52
CA LEU A 47 7.65 -5.70 4.99
C LEU A 47 7.71 -5.82 6.52
N ALA A 48 7.27 -4.77 7.24
CA ALA A 48 7.20 -4.77 8.69
C ALA A 48 6.23 -5.83 9.23
N VAL A 49 5.05 -5.97 8.62
CA VAL A 49 4.05 -6.99 9.00
C VAL A 49 4.59 -8.38 8.75
N VAL A 50 5.12 -8.66 7.57
CA VAL A 50 5.66 -10.00 7.24
C VAL A 50 6.83 -10.36 8.16
N ARG A 51 7.70 -9.40 8.49
CA ARG A 51 8.81 -9.63 9.42
C ARG A 51 8.32 -9.76 10.87
N GLY A 52 7.38 -8.91 11.30
CA GLY A 52 6.81 -8.92 12.64
C GLY A 52 6.06 -10.21 12.95
N CYS A 53 5.28 -10.73 12.02
CA CYS A 53 4.58 -12.01 12.16
C CYS A 53 5.55 -13.20 12.28
N ARG A 54 6.74 -13.12 11.70
CA ARG A 54 7.80 -14.14 11.85
C ARG A 54 8.47 -14.09 13.21
N MET A 55 8.70 -12.89 13.74
CA MET A 55 9.40 -12.69 15.01
C MET A 55 8.47 -12.91 16.22
N TRP A 56 7.21 -12.51 16.11
CA TRP A 56 6.19 -12.61 17.17
C TRP A 56 4.86 -13.14 16.61
N PRO A 57 4.67 -14.46 16.56
CA PRO A 57 3.47 -15.07 15.96
C PRO A 57 2.14 -14.63 16.59
N GLY A 58 2.14 -14.19 17.87
CA GLY A 58 0.95 -13.69 18.57
C GLY A 58 0.64 -12.20 18.34
N ALA A 59 1.57 -11.41 17.80
CA ALA A 59 1.42 -9.96 17.66
C ALA A 59 0.89 -9.52 16.27
N GLY A 60 0.59 -10.45 15.38
CA GLY A 60 0.17 -10.17 14.00
C GLY A 60 -0.90 -9.09 13.86
N PRO A 61 -2.06 -9.20 14.54
CA PRO A 61 -3.13 -8.20 14.44
C PRO A 61 -2.68 -6.80 14.90
N THR A 62 -1.91 -6.72 15.96
CA THR A 62 -1.40 -5.44 16.51
C THR A 62 -0.42 -4.78 15.54
N VAL A 63 0.48 -5.56 14.93
CA VAL A 63 1.44 -5.04 13.94
C VAL A 63 0.72 -4.53 12.69
N VAL A 64 -0.30 -5.24 12.22
CA VAL A 64 -1.13 -4.82 11.08
C VAL A 64 -1.85 -3.50 11.40
N MET A 65 -2.50 -3.40 12.55
CA MET A 65 -3.20 -2.18 12.96
C MET A 65 -2.25 -0.98 13.10
N ALA A 66 -1.10 -1.16 13.76
CA ALA A 66 -0.09 -0.13 13.91
C ALA A 66 0.46 0.33 12.56
N GLY A 67 0.73 -0.60 11.65
CA GLY A 67 1.20 -0.31 10.29
C GLY A 67 0.17 0.48 9.48
N THR A 68 -1.10 0.10 9.53
CA THR A 68 -2.19 0.81 8.85
C THR A 68 -2.35 2.23 9.40
N PHE A 69 -2.29 2.40 10.71
CA PHE A 69 -2.37 3.72 11.35
C PHE A 69 -1.20 4.62 10.95
N PHE A 70 0.03 4.11 11.02
CA PHE A 70 1.23 4.84 10.60
C PHE A 70 1.14 5.30 9.15
N ARG A 71 0.69 4.43 8.26
CA ARG A 71 0.51 4.72 6.85
C ARG A 71 -0.55 5.78 6.59
N MET A 72 -1.68 5.74 7.31
CA MET A 72 -2.72 6.75 7.23
C MET A 72 -2.17 8.12 7.66
N MET A 73 -1.46 8.18 8.78
CA MET A 73 -0.85 9.41 9.28
C MET A 73 0.19 9.96 8.31
N ALA A 74 1.02 9.10 7.72
CA ALA A 74 2.01 9.50 6.72
C ALA A 74 1.33 10.10 5.47
N ALA A 75 0.27 9.47 4.96
CA ALA A 75 -0.47 9.97 3.80
C ALA A 75 -1.11 11.34 4.08
N VAL A 76 -1.78 11.49 5.24
CA VAL A 76 -2.39 12.76 5.65
C VAL A 76 -1.34 13.86 5.81
N ALA A 77 -0.21 13.57 6.47
CA ALA A 77 0.87 14.54 6.64
C ALA A 77 1.47 14.98 5.30
N CYS A 78 1.73 14.04 4.38
CA CYS A 78 2.23 14.36 3.05
C CYS A 78 1.25 15.22 2.25
N VAL A 79 -0.05 14.88 2.27
CA VAL A 79 -1.06 15.71 1.59
C VAL A 79 -1.14 17.09 2.21
N ALA A 80 -1.09 17.23 3.53
CA ALA A 80 -1.11 18.52 4.21
C ALA A 80 0.10 19.39 3.81
N ILE A 81 1.30 18.82 3.76
CA ILE A 81 2.53 19.55 3.36
C ILE A 81 2.47 19.95 1.88
N LEU A 82 1.95 19.10 1.01
CA LEU A 82 1.90 19.35 -0.43
C LEU A 82 0.70 20.20 -0.84
N ASN A 83 -0.31 20.35 0.02
CA ASN A 83 -1.51 21.12 -0.27
C ASN A 83 -1.20 22.56 -0.67
N ASP A 84 -0.31 23.23 0.07
CA ASP A 84 0.07 24.63 -0.17
C ASP A 84 0.94 24.78 -1.42
N ARG A 85 1.59 23.71 -1.87
CA ARG A 85 2.46 23.67 -3.04
C ARG A 85 1.85 22.98 -4.26
N ALA A 86 0.59 22.56 -4.19
CA ALA A 86 -0.05 21.82 -5.26
C ALA A 86 -0.02 22.56 -6.60
N ALA A 87 -0.19 23.90 -6.58
CA ALA A 87 -0.12 24.74 -7.77
C ALA A 87 1.28 24.77 -8.42
N GLU A 88 2.35 24.69 -7.64
CA GLU A 88 3.74 24.62 -8.14
C GLU A 88 3.98 23.34 -8.95
N PHE A 89 3.27 22.27 -8.63
CA PHE A 89 3.32 20.97 -9.34
C PHE A 89 2.31 20.89 -10.50
N GLY A 90 1.59 21.97 -10.82
CA GLY A 90 0.59 21.96 -11.89
C GLY A 90 -0.66 21.14 -11.58
N THR A 91 -0.99 20.94 -10.30
CA THR A 91 -2.18 20.23 -9.83
C THR A 91 -3.00 21.09 -8.87
N THR A 92 -4.18 20.62 -8.50
CA THR A 92 -5.02 21.28 -7.50
C THR A 92 -5.04 20.50 -6.19
N PRO A 93 -5.20 21.16 -5.02
CA PRO A 93 -5.31 20.50 -3.73
C PRO A 93 -6.39 19.41 -3.72
N THR A 94 -7.54 19.69 -4.33
CA THR A 94 -8.67 18.75 -4.41
C THR A 94 -8.33 17.52 -5.26
N ALA A 95 -7.65 17.71 -6.40
CA ALA A 95 -7.22 16.60 -7.25
C ALA A 95 -6.18 15.74 -6.53
N LEU A 96 -5.19 16.36 -5.88
CA LEU A 96 -4.18 15.66 -5.08
C LEU A 96 -4.82 14.81 -3.97
N ALA A 97 -5.71 15.40 -3.18
CA ALA A 97 -6.40 14.68 -2.10
C ALA A 97 -7.23 13.51 -2.64
N ARG A 98 -7.99 13.71 -3.72
CA ARG A 98 -8.83 12.67 -4.32
C ARG A 98 -8.00 11.50 -4.86
N TRP A 99 -6.93 11.77 -5.58
CA TRP A 99 -6.06 10.73 -6.12
C TRP A 99 -5.26 10.01 -5.02
N THR A 100 -4.78 10.74 -4.01
CA THR A 100 -4.12 10.12 -2.85
C THR A 100 -5.06 9.17 -2.10
N THR A 101 -6.31 9.58 -1.87
CA THR A 101 -7.32 8.72 -1.22
C THR A 101 -7.60 7.47 -2.07
N GLY A 102 -7.76 7.63 -3.39
CA GLY A 102 -7.99 6.51 -4.30
C GLY A 102 -6.85 5.49 -4.29
N PHE A 103 -5.60 5.94 -4.43
CA PHE A 103 -4.43 5.07 -4.39
C PHE A 103 -4.18 4.48 -3.00
N TYR A 104 -4.49 5.22 -1.93
CA TYR A 104 -4.45 4.69 -0.57
C TYR A 104 -5.40 3.50 -0.39
N LEU A 105 -6.66 3.65 -0.81
CA LEU A 105 -7.65 2.56 -0.74
C LEU A 105 -7.25 1.38 -1.62
N LEU A 106 -6.78 1.63 -2.84
CA LEU A 106 -6.32 0.58 -3.74
C LEU A 106 -5.17 -0.22 -3.11
N THR A 107 -4.14 0.46 -2.61
CA THR A 107 -3.00 -0.22 -1.98
C THR A 107 -3.40 -0.93 -0.69
N LEU A 108 -4.38 -0.42 0.07
CA LEU A 108 -4.91 -1.08 1.26
C LEU A 108 -5.62 -2.39 0.90
N VAL A 109 -6.45 -2.39 -0.14
CA VAL A 109 -7.14 -3.59 -0.61
C VAL A 109 -6.13 -4.62 -1.12
N LEU A 110 -5.18 -4.21 -1.96
CA LEU A 110 -4.12 -5.10 -2.48
C LEU A 110 -3.31 -5.72 -1.33
N GLU A 111 -2.89 -4.91 -0.37
CA GLU A 111 -2.13 -5.38 0.79
C GLU A 111 -2.93 -6.39 1.62
N THR A 112 -4.21 -6.11 1.89
CA THR A 112 -5.09 -6.99 2.66
C THR A 112 -5.26 -8.34 1.96
N VAL A 113 -5.53 -8.34 0.65
CA VAL A 113 -5.68 -9.56 -0.15
C VAL A 113 -4.38 -10.37 -0.17
N LEU A 114 -3.23 -9.72 -0.35
CA LEU A 114 -1.93 -10.37 -0.39
C LEU A 114 -1.52 -10.94 0.98
N LEU A 115 -1.78 -10.21 2.06
CA LEU A 115 -1.53 -10.71 3.42
C LEU A 115 -2.43 -11.92 3.73
N TYR A 116 -3.71 -11.84 3.40
CA TYR A 116 -4.64 -12.94 3.59
C TYR A 116 -4.19 -14.19 2.82
N SER A 117 -3.82 -14.06 1.55
CA SER A 117 -3.35 -15.19 0.74
C SER A 117 -2.05 -15.79 1.29
N THR A 118 -1.13 -14.97 1.79
CA THR A 118 0.14 -15.41 2.36
C THR A 118 -0.06 -16.17 3.67
N ILE A 119 -0.97 -15.70 4.52
CA ILE A 119 -1.29 -16.36 5.80
C ILE A 119 -2.04 -17.68 5.56
N SER A 120 -2.99 -17.70 4.61
CA SER A 120 -3.75 -18.90 4.26
C SER A 120 -2.85 -20.01 3.74
N GLN A 121 -1.92 -19.70 2.84
CA GLN A 121 -0.96 -20.68 2.32
C GLN A 121 -0.03 -21.24 3.42
N ALA A 122 0.39 -20.39 4.36
CA ALA A 122 1.21 -20.84 5.48
C ALA A 122 0.45 -21.79 6.41
N ALA A 123 -0.86 -21.59 6.59
CA ALA A 123 -1.70 -22.46 7.40
C ALA A 123 -1.98 -23.83 6.73
N GLU A 124 -2.11 -23.87 5.42
CA GLU A 124 -2.28 -25.12 4.65
C GLU A 124 -1.01 -25.96 4.65
N GLY A 125 0.14 -25.35 4.40
CA GLY A 125 1.43 -26.04 4.43
C GLY A 125 1.80 -26.62 5.82
N ALA A 126 1.22 -26.09 6.89
CA ALA A 126 1.41 -26.64 8.24
C ALA A 126 0.55 -27.89 8.50
N LYS A 127 -0.53 -28.11 7.74
CA LYS A 127 -1.39 -29.30 7.88
C LYS A 127 -0.84 -30.52 7.14
N ASP A 128 -0.05 -30.30 6.09
CA ASP A 128 0.51 -31.37 5.26
C ASP A 128 1.90 -31.84 5.76
N GLY A 129 2.34 -31.35 6.92
CA GLY A 129 3.53 -31.82 7.60
C GLY A 129 3.38 -33.29 8.03
N PRO A 130 4.46 -34.14 7.99
CA PRO A 130 4.38 -35.53 8.37
C PRO A 130 3.86 -35.63 9.81
N PRO A 131 2.96 -36.60 10.10
CA PRO A 131 2.45 -36.81 11.46
C PRO A 131 3.64 -37.00 12.38
N ALA A 132 3.68 -36.24 13.48
CA ALA A 132 4.67 -36.43 14.53
C ALA A 132 4.53 -37.85 15.04
N GLY A 133 5.53 -38.66 14.68
CA GLY A 133 5.63 -40.06 15.15
C GLY A 133 6.02 -40.15 16.63
#